data_3647f17c079b1eb5106f4b5f24ee3ee8
#
_entry.id   3647f17c079b1eb5106f4b5f24ee3ee8
#
_cell.length_a   1.000
_cell.length_b   1.000
_cell.length_c   1.000
_cell.angle_alpha   90.00
_cell.angle_beta   90.00
_cell.angle_gamma   90.00
#
_symmetry.space_group_name_H-M   'P 1'
#
loop_
_entity.id
_entity.type
_entity.pdbx_description
1 polymer ?
#
loop_
_entity_poly.entity_id
_entity_poly.type
_entity_poly.pdbx_seq_one_letter_code
_entity_poly.pdbx_strand_id
1 'polypeptide(L)'
;VSDITYIKVDGGHSYLALVTDAYSKKIMGWKLDDNMKVSLVKEALAMAHKNCIHKHKTIIHHSDRGIQYCCPDFSEFAQNKGFILSTTQQYDPYENAVAERINGILKYEFGLKNTIKNIKIANKMIAEAVKIYNNERLHWSLDLKTPQEVHRKYNQQPYKSYARKVA
;
A
#
# COMPACT_ATOMS: atom_id res chain seq x y z
N VAL A 1 3.10 -4.13 2.41
CA VAL A 1 2.09 -3.90 3.45
C VAL A 1 0.87 -3.23 2.84
N SER A 2 -0.33 -3.49 3.38
CA SER A 2 -1.59 -2.92 2.91
C SER A 2 -2.46 -2.43 4.04
N ASP A 3 -3.26 -1.42 3.74
CA ASP A 3 -4.24 -0.86 4.68
C ASP A 3 -5.37 -0.15 3.93
N ILE A 4 -6.54 -0.02 4.58
CA ILE A 4 -7.68 0.72 4.06
C ILE A 4 -7.90 1.96 4.92
N THR A 5 -8.09 3.11 4.27
CA THR A 5 -8.41 4.35 4.96
C THR A 5 -9.64 5.03 4.36
N TYR A 6 -10.31 5.88 5.16
CA TYR A 6 -11.49 6.63 4.75
C TYR A 6 -11.11 7.96 4.12
N ILE A 7 -11.77 8.30 3.02
CA ILE A 7 -11.70 9.61 2.35
C ILE A 7 -13.08 10.25 2.44
N LYS A 8 -13.17 11.45 3.02
CA LYS A 8 -14.42 12.18 3.12
C LYS A 8 -14.82 12.75 1.76
N VAL A 9 -16.04 12.45 1.33
CA VAL A 9 -16.66 13.05 0.14
C VAL A 9 -18.00 13.65 0.51
N ASP A 10 -18.51 14.59 -0.29
CA ASP A 10 -19.83 15.17 -0.04
C ASP A 10 -20.87 14.04 0.00
N GLY A 11 -21.66 14.04 1.08
CA GLY A 11 -22.67 13.03 1.31
C GLY A 11 -22.19 11.73 1.98
N GLY A 12 -20.86 11.58 2.32
CA GLY A 12 -20.41 10.37 3.01
C GLY A 12 -18.91 10.13 2.99
N HIS A 13 -18.54 8.87 2.80
CA HIS A 13 -17.16 8.42 2.78
C HIS A 13 -16.92 7.49 1.59
N SER A 14 -15.74 7.57 1.02
CA SER A 14 -15.17 6.56 0.13
C SER A 14 -14.00 5.86 0.83
N TYR A 15 -13.60 4.72 0.32
CA TYR A 15 -12.58 3.85 0.91
C TYR A 15 -11.37 3.77 -0.02
N LEU A 16 -10.19 4.07 0.52
CA LEU A 16 -8.94 3.99 -0.21
C LEU A 16 -8.12 2.81 0.31
N ALA A 17 -7.93 1.80 -0.51
CA ALA A 17 -6.97 0.74 -0.25
C ALA A 17 -5.61 1.12 -0.85
N LEU A 18 -4.55 1.00 -0.05
CA LEU A 18 -3.17 1.20 -0.46
C LEU A 18 -2.36 -0.09 -0.32
N VAL A 19 -1.47 -0.33 -1.26
CA VAL A 19 -0.44 -1.37 -1.19
C VAL A 19 0.92 -0.72 -1.33
N THR A 20 1.77 -0.87 -0.32
CA THR A 20 3.04 -0.16 -0.20
C THR A 20 4.20 -1.15 -0.04
N ASP A 21 5.30 -0.90 -0.72
CA ASP A 21 6.55 -1.60 -0.45
C ASP A 21 7.13 -1.14 0.90
N ALA A 22 7.19 -2.06 1.86
CA ALA A 22 7.64 -1.76 3.22
C ALA A 22 9.07 -1.24 3.29
N TYR A 23 9.94 -1.64 2.37
CA TYR A 23 11.34 -1.20 2.32
C TYR A 23 11.46 0.22 1.77
N SER A 24 11.06 0.43 0.52
CA SER A 24 11.20 1.74 -0.16
C SER A 24 10.14 2.76 0.21
N LYS A 25 9.08 2.36 0.92
CA LYS A 25 7.89 3.18 1.22
C LYS A 25 7.10 3.59 -0.03
N LYS A 26 7.42 3.02 -1.19
CA LYS A 26 6.74 3.32 -2.45
C LYS A 26 5.32 2.75 -2.45
N ILE A 27 4.35 3.58 -2.79
CA ILE A 27 2.99 3.12 -3.07
C ILE A 27 3.00 2.39 -4.41
N MET A 28 2.76 1.07 -4.36
CA MET A 28 2.82 0.17 -5.51
C MET A 28 1.46 0.00 -6.19
N GLY A 29 0.39 0.13 -5.42
CA GLY A 29 -0.97 0.03 -5.93
C GLY A 29 -1.95 0.71 -4.99
N TRP A 30 -3.06 1.15 -5.56
CA TRP A 30 -4.14 1.76 -4.82
C TRP A 30 -5.47 1.64 -5.56
N LYS A 31 -6.57 1.74 -4.81
CA LYS A 31 -7.92 1.80 -5.35
C LYS A 31 -8.80 2.62 -4.43
N LEU A 32 -9.60 3.52 -5.01
CA LEU A 32 -10.67 4.23 -4.32
C LEU A 32 -12.02 3.68 -4.78
N ASP A 33 -12.92 3.43 -3.84
CA ASP A 33 -14.30 2.96 -4.11
C ASP A 33 -15.27 3.57 -3.08
N ASP A 34 -16.54 3.61 -3.39
CA ASP A 34 -17.62 4.00 -2.47
C ASP A 34 -18.02 2.84 -1.54
N ASN A 35 -17.57 1.63 -1.82
CA ASN A 35 -17.82 0.42 -1.05
C ASN A 35 -16.53 -0.24 -0.57
N MET A 36 -16.55 -0.71 0.69
CA MET A 36 -15.43 -1.45 1.27
C MET A 36 -15.56 -2.97 1.01
N LYS A 37 -15.76 -3.34 -0.27
CA LYS A 37 -15.84 -4.74 -0.70
C LYS A 37 -14.45 -5.34 -0.92
N VAL A 38 -14.38 -6.67 -1.02
CA VAL A 38 -13.14 -7.40 -1.32
C VAL A 38 -12.53 -6.98 -2.66
N SER A 39 -13.35 -6.58 -3.64
CA SER A 39 -12.88 -6.03 -4.93
C SER A 39 -11.93 -4.84 -4.76
N LEU A 40 -12.18 -3.96 -3.77
CA LEU A 40 -11.34 -2.81 -3.48
C LEU A 40 -9.88 -3.21 -3.23
N VAL A 41 -9.66 -4.16 -2.33
CA VAL A 41 -8.31 -4.63 -1.96
C VAL A 41 -7.68 -5.50 -3.06
N LYS A 42 -8.48 -6.28 -3.78
CA LYS A 42 -8.02 -7.08 -4.93
C LYS A 42 -7.50 -6.19 -6.07
N GLU A 43 -8.20 -5.11 -6.40
CA GLU A 43 -7.78 -4.17 -7.46
C GLU A 43 -6.52 -3.40 -7.06
N ALA A 44 -6.41 -2.95 -5.80
CA ALA A 44 -5.18 -2.35 -5.28
C ALA A 44 -3.99 -3.32 -5.36
N LEU A 45 -4.18 -4.59 -4.96
CA LEU A 45 -3.14 -5.62 -5.03
C LEU A 45 -2.80 -5.98 -6.50
N ALA A 46 -3.79 -6.01 -7.40
CA ALA A 46 -3.56 -6.25 -8.83
C ALA A 46 -2.68 -5.15 -9.45
N MET A 47 -2.94 -3.88 -9.10
CA MET A 47 -2.11 -2.76 -9.54
C MET A 47 -0.68 -2.90 -8.98
N ALA A 48 -0.53 -3.22 -7.69
CA ALA A 48 0.77 -3.43 -7.08
C ALA A 48 1.55 -4.58 -7.75
N HIS A 49 0.89 -5.70 -8.01
CA HIS A 49 1.49 -6.83 -8.72
C HIS A 49 1.92 -6.46 -10.15
N LYS A 50 1.11 -5.66 -10.88
CA LYS A 50 1.47 -5.16 -12.22
C LYS A 50 2.74 -4.30 -12.17
N ASN A 51 2.88 -3.46 -11.14
CA ASN A 51 4.02 -2.56 -10.94
C ASN A 51 5.24 -3.26 -10.32
N CYS A 52 5.08 -4.50 -9.86
CA CYS A 52 6.18 -5.27 -9.31
C CYS A 52 7.06 -5.84 -10.43
N ILE A 53 8.36 -5.55 -10.37
CA ILE A 53 9.33 -6.07 -11.34
C ILE A 53 9.91 -7.44 -10.95
N HIS A 54 9.75 -7.85 -9.69
CA HIS A 54 10.25 -9.13 -9.15
C HIS A 54 9.17 -10.20 -9.04
N LYS A 55 8.39 -10.41 -10.09
CA LYS A 55 7.26 -11.38 -10.10
C LYS A 55 7.69 -12.84 -9.88
N HIS A 56 8.97 -13.15 -10.00
CA HIS A 56 9.51 -14.51 -9.81
C HIS A 56 9.94 -14.78 -8.36
N LYS A 57 9.87 -13.77 -7.49
CA LYS A 57 10.24 -13.92 -6.08
C LYS A 57 8.99 -14.07 -5.23
N THR A 58 9.13 -14.81 -4.17
CA THR A 58 8.13 -14.87 -3.13
C THR A 58 7.96 -13.49 -2.50
N ILE A 59 6.75 -12.93 -2.58
CA ILE A 59 6.42 -11.63 -2.01
C ILE A 59 5.47 -11.85 -0.85
N ILE A 60 5.83 -11.33 0.31
CA ILE A 60 4.96 -11.36 1.49
C ILE A 60 4.04 -10.14 1.41
N HIS A 61 2.73 -10.39 1.40
CA HIS A 61 1.70 -9.37 1.56
C HIS A 61 1.27 -9.37 3.03
N HIS A 62 1.56 -8.28 3.73
CA HIS A 62 1.17 -8.11 5.13
C HIS A 62 0.06 -7.06 5.25
N SER A 63 -0.97 -7.36 6.05
CA SER A 63 -2.09 -6.46 6.36
C SER A 63 -2.57 -6.66 7.79
N ASP A 64 -3.45 -5.78 8.25
CA ASP A 64 -4.23 -6.02 9.45
C ASP A 64 -5.21 -7.20 9.26
N ARG A 65 -5.99 -7.52 10.30
CA ARG A 65 -7.04 -8.56 10.27
C ARG A 65 -8.37 -8.04 9.73
N GLY A 66 -8.38 -7.03 8.90
CA GLY A 66 -9.59 -6.57 8.24
C GLY A 66 -10.28 -7.69 7.48
N ILE A 67 -11.61 -7.76 7.58
CA ILE A 67 -12.41 -8.85 6.96
C ILE A 67 -12.13 -8.99 5.46
N GLN A 68 -11.78 -7.91 4.79
CA GLN A 68 -11.45 -7.89 3.36
C GLN A 68 -10.18 -8.67 3.04
N TYR A 69 -9.21 -8.67 3.96
CA TYR A 69 -7.93 -9.37 3.81
C TYR A 69 -7.98 -10.82 4.30
N CYS A 70 -8.90 -11.12 5.23
CA CYS A 70 -9.03 -12.45 5.84
C CYS A 70 -10.02 -13.37 5.12
N CYS A 71 -10.74 -12.89 4.11
CA CYS A 71 -11.73 -13.70 3.41
C CYS A 71 -11.07 -14.67 2.40
N PRO A 72 -11.69 -15.85 2.13
CA PRO A 72 -11.17 -16.83 1.20
C PRO A 72 -10.93 -16.28 -0.22
N ASP A 73 -11.85 -15.44 -0.70
CA ASP A 73 -11.78 -14.81 -2.04
C ASP A 73 -10.51 -13.94 -2.23
N PHE A 74 -10.11 -13.18 -1.20
CA PHE A 74 -8.86 -12.42 -1.25
C PHE A 74 -7.64 -13.35 -1.15
N SER A 75 -7.71 -14.35 -0.28
CA SER A 75 -6.60 -15.31 -0.07
C SER A 75 -6.28 -16.06 -1.35
N GLU A 76 -7.29 -16.62 -2.01
CA GLU A 76 -7.13 -17.31 -3.29
C GLU A 76 -6.57 -16.38 -4.37
N PHE A 77 -7.13 -15.17 -4.48
CA PHE A 77 -6.66 -14.17 -5.44
C PHE A 77 -5.19 -13.80 -5.25
N ALA A 78 -4.76 -13.58 -3.99
CA ALA A 78 -3.38 -13.21 -3.68
C ALA A 78 -2.41 -14.36 -3.94
N GLN A 79 -2.76 -15.59 -3.52
CA GLN A 79 -1.97 -16.79 -3.74
C GLN A 79 -1.79 -17.10 -5.23
N ASN A 80 -2.85 -16.97 -6.03
CA ASN A 80 -2.80 -17.12 -7.48
C ASN A 80 -1.87 -16.10 -8.17
N LYS A 81 -1.55 -14.99 -7.50
CA LYS A 81 -0.56 -14.00 -7.94
C LYS A 81 0.82 -14.20 -7.33
N GLY A 82 1.04 -15.28 -6.58
CA GLY A 82 2.33 -15.63 -5.98
C GLY A 82 2.63 -14.90 -4.67
N PHE A 83 1.63 -14.29 -4.00
CA PHE A 83 1.83 -13.69 -2.68
C PHE A 83 1.69 -14.74 -1.57
N ILE A 84 2.56 -14.64 -0.56
CA ILE A 84 2.35 -15.26 0.75
C ILE A 84 1.64 -14.25 1.64
N LEU A 85 0.52 -14.65 2.22
CA LEU A 85 -0.24 -13.80 3.12
C LEU A 85 0.32 -13.86 4.54
N SER A 86 0.41 -12.70 5.15
CA SER A 86 0.76 -12.49 6.55
C SER A 86 -0.21 -11.47 7.14
N THR A 87 -0.72 -11.74 8.31
CA THR A 87 -1.58 -10.80 9.04
C THR A 87 -0.99 -10.53 10.42
N THR A 88 -1.34 -9.37 11.00
CA THR A 88 -0.96 -9.03 12.38
C THR A 88 -1.35 -10.15 13.33
N GLN A 89 -0.42 -10.61 14.17
CA GLN A 89 -0.68 -11.73 15.09
C GLN A 89 -1.37 -11.30 16.37
N GLN A 90 -1.05 -10.10 16.85
CA GLN A 90 -1.66 -9.46 18.01
C GLN A 90 -2.12 -8.04 17.62
N TYR A 91 -2.89 -7.38 18.49
CA TYR A 91 -3.22 -5.96 18.35
C TYR A 91 -1.96 -5.09 18.63
N ASP A 92 -0.87 -5.35 17.90
CA ASP A 92 0.33 -4.55 17.99
C ASP A 92 0.27 -3.44 16.92
N PRO A 93 0.14 -2.17 17.34
CA PRO A 93 0.11 -1.03 16.41
C PRO A 93 1.36 -0.92 15.54
N TYR A 94 2.47 -1.52 15.95
CA TYR A 94 3.73 -1.44 15.19
C TYR A 94 3.78 -2.40 13.98
N GLU A 95 2.96 -3.45 13.96
CA GLU A 95 2.99 -4.43 12.87
C GLU A 95 2.56 -3.85 11.53
N ASN A 96 1.68 -2.84 11.48
CA ASN A 96 1.26 -2.16 10.24
C ASN A 96 1.62 -0.66 10.19
N ALA A 97 2.52 -0.20 11.07
CA ALA A 97 2.88 1.21 11.22
C ALA A 97 3.34 1.90 9.92
N VAL A 98 3.94 1.14 8.99
CA VAL A 98 4.35 1.69 7.68
C VAL A 98 3.13 2.10 6.86
N ALA A 99 2.12 1.24 6.76
CA ALA A 99 0.91 1.53 5.99
C ALA A 99 0.12 2.67 6.63
N GLU A 100 -0.06 2.66 7.95
CA GLU A 100 -0.72 3.73 8.70
C GLU A 100 -0.01 5.08 8.52
N ARG A 101 1.32 5.10 8.59
CA ARG A 101 2.12 6.32 8.37
C ARG A 101 1.89 6.89 6.99
N ILE A 102 1.85 6.07 5.95
CA ILE A 102 1.65 6.51 4.57
C ILE A 102 0.24 7.05 4.37
N ASN A 103 -0.77 6.38 4.94
CA ASN A 103 -2.14 6.90 4.97
C ASN A 103 -2.21 8.28 5.65
N GLY A 104 -1.52 8.44 6.78
CA GLY A 104 -1.39 9.74 7.47
C GLY A 104 -0.76 10.81 6.57
N ILE A 105 0.33 10.50 5.90
CA ILE A 105 0.99 11.43 4.97
C ILE A 105 0.03 11.87 3.86
N LEU A 106 -0.64 10.95 3.20
CA LEU A 106 -1.60 11.28 2.13
C LEU A 106 -2.73 12.17 2.65
N LYS A 107 -3.24 11.90 3.84
CA LYS A 107 -4.31 12.70 4.44
C LYS A 107 -3.87 14.11 4.81
N TYR A 108 -2.74 14.26 5.49
CA TYR A 108 -2.35 15.52 6.09
C TYR A 108 -1.51 16.42 5.17
N GLU A 109 -0.65 15.84 4.34
CA GLU A 109 0.23 16.61 3.46
C GLU A 109 -0.38 16.85 2.08
N PHE A 110 -1.28 15.95 1.61
CA PHE A 110 -1.90 16.05 0.27
C PHE A 110 -3.38 16.43 0.30
N GLY A 111 -3.88 16.92 1.45
CA GLY A 111 -5.22 17.47 1.55
C GLY A 111 -6.37 16.44 1.54
N LEU A 112 -6.08 15.14 1.57
CA LEU A 112 -7.10 14.08 1.53
C LEU A 112 -7.86 13.92 2.86
N LYS A 113 -7.51 14.69 3.90
CA LYS A 113 -8.28 14.80 5.15
C LYS A 113 -9.55 15.61 5.00
N ASN A 114 -9.54 16.59 4.09
CA ASN A 114 -10.66 17.51 3.87
C ASN A 114 -11.81 16.81 3.14
N THR A 115 -13.01 17.35 3.27
CA THR A 115 -14.16 16.87 2.49
C THR A 115 -13.97 17.24 1.02
N ILE A 116 -14.04 16.24 0.15
CA ILE A 116 -13.85 16.39 -1.29
C ILE A 116 -15.21 16.32 -1.99
N LYS A 117 -15.45 17.17 -2.98
CA LYS A 117 -16.75 17.35 -3.64
C LYS A 117 -17.38 16.04 -4.15
N ASN A 118 -16.59 15.09 -4.66
CA ASN A 118 -17.09 13.80 -5.10
C ASN A 118 -15.93 12.80 -5.34
N ILE A 119 -16.28 11.52 -5.53
CA ILE A 119 -15.33 10.43 -5.72
C ILE A 119 -14.46 10.61 -6.98
N LYS A 120 -14.97 11.22 -8.05
CA LYS A 120 -14.18 11.46 -9.28
C LYS A 120 -13.05 12.45 -9.03
N ILE A 121 -13.33 13.51 -8.27
CA ILE A 121 -12.30 14.48 -7.86
C ILE A 121 -11.32 13.83 -6.89
N ALA A 122 -11.82 13.08 -5.88
CA ALA A 122 -10.98 12.36 -4.95
C ALA A 122 -10.01 11.40 -5.66
N ASN A 123 -10.49 10.68 -6.67
CA ASN A 123 -9.68 9.76 -7.46
C ASN A 123 -8.53 10.50 -8.20
N LYS A 124 -8.79 11.68 -8.78
CA LYS A 124 -7.75 12.50 -9.42
C LYS A 124 -6.74 13.02 -8.40
N MET A 125 -7.22 13.51 -7.25
CA MET A 125 -6.34 14.00 -6.17
C MET A 125 -5.44 12.87 -5.64
N ILE A 126 -5.97 11.66 -5.44
CA ILE A 126 -5.18 10.51 -5.00
C ILE A 126 -4.14 10.13 -6.04
N ALA A 127 -4.50 10.10 -7.33
CA ALA A 127 -3.55 9.79 -8.40
C ALA A 127 -2.36 10.77 -8.42
N GLU A 128 -2.63 12.07 -8.27
CA GLU A 128 -1.60 13.10 -8.21
C GLU A 128 -0.79 13.01 -6.91
N ALA A 129 -1.46 12.84 -5.76
CA ALA A 129 -0.80 12.66 -4.47
C ALA A 129 0.16 11.46 -4.48
N VAL A 130 -0.25 10.32 -5.02
CA VAL A 130 0.60 9.12 -5.14
C VAL A 130 1.79 9.38 -6.05
N LYS A 131 1.59 10.10 -7.16
CA LYS A 131 2.67 10.47 -8.08
C LYS A 131 3.71 11.35 -7.39
N ILE A 132 3.29 12.44 -6.73
CA ILE A 132 4.19 13.35 -5.99
C ILE A 132 4.84 12.62 -4.82
N TYR A 133 4.09 11.86 -4.03
CA TYR A 133 4.60 11.06 -2.93
C TYR A 133 5.72 10.13 -3.36
N ASN A 134 5.53 9.40 -4.45
CA ASN A 134 6.51 8.43 -4.92
C ASN A 134 7.77 9.07 -5.53
N ASN A 135 7.63 10.19 -6.24
CA ASN A 135 8.70 10.72 -7.09
C ASN A 135 9.37 11.99 -6.56
N GLU A 136 8.71 12.73 -5.67
CA GLU A 136 9.17 14.07 -5.27
C GLU A 136 9.29 14.21 -3.74
N ARG A 137 8.46 13.49 -2.96
CA ARG A 137 8.49 13.60 -1.51
C ARG A 137 9.72 12.90 -0.93
N LEU A 138 10.54 13.66 -0.21
CA LEU A 138 11.69 13.15 0.52
C LEU A 138 11.27 12.52 1.86
N HIS A 139 11.96 11.47 2.28
CA HIS A 139 11.71 10.78 3.54
C HIS A 139 12.95 10.74 4.42
N TRP A 140 12.83 11.14 5.68
CA TRP A 140 13.91 11.01 6.67
C TRP A 140 14.40 9.56 6.81
N SER A 141 13.47 8.62 6.90
CA SER A 141 13.79 7.19 7.02
C SER A 141 14.41 6.56 5.76
N LEU A 142 14.54 7.33 4.69
CA LEU A 142 15.16 6.94 3.43
C LEU A 142 16.39 7.82 3.09
N ASP A 143 17.04 8.41 4.11
CA ASP A 143 18.17 9.31 3.95
C ASP A 143 17.85 10.48 3.00
N LEU A 144 16.70 11.09 3.18
CA LEU A 144 16.19 12.20 2.34
C LEU A 144 16.10 11.85 0.85
N LYS A 145 15.78 10.59 0.54
CA LYS A 145 15.50 10.14 -0.83
C LYS A 145 14.00 9.97 -1.03
N THR A 146 13.58 9.95 -2.28
CA THR A 146 12.22 9.62 -2.64
C THR A 146 11.99 8.10 -2.61
N PRO A 147 10.75 7.64 -2.38
CA PRO A 147 10.40 6.23 -2.48
C PRO A 147 10.82 5.60 -3.81
N GLN A 148 10.67 6.33 -4.90
CA GLN A 148 11.03 5.86 -6.25
C GLN A 148 12.52 5.66 -6.43
N GLU A 149 13.37 6.57 -5.91
CA GLU A 149 14.82 6.44 -5.96
C GLU A 149 15.31 5.20 -5.21
N VAL A 150 14.80 5.01 -3.97
CA VAL A 150 15.15 3.84 -3.15
C VAL A 150 14.66 2.55 -3.81
N HIS A 151 13.43 2.54 -4.34
CA HIS A 151 12.88 1.39 -5.02
C HIS A 151 13.69 0.98 -6.26
N ARG A 152 14.12 1.95 -7.09
CA ARG A 152 14.98 1.70 -8.26
C ARG A 152 16.34 1.14 -7.85
N LYS A 153 16.99 1.75 -6.86
CA LYS A 153 18.32 1.32 -6.40
C LYS A 153 18.30 -0.10 -5.86
N TYR A 154 17.28 -0.47 -5.08
CA TYR A 154 17.10 -1.83 -4.58
C TYR A 154 16.93 -2.85 -5.71
N ASN A 155 16.20 -2.49 -6.74
CA ASN A 155 15.95 -3.36 -7.89
C ASN A 155 17.16 -3.57 -8.79
N GLN A 156 18.17 -2.71 -8.72
CA GLN A 156 19.45 -2.84 -9.45
C GLN A 156 20.51 -3.65 -8.69
N GLN A 157 20.30 -3.92 -7.39
CA GLN A 157 21.25 -4.72 -6.62
C GLN A 157 20.98 -6.22 -6.85
N PRO A 158 22.04 -7.02 -7.12
CA PRO A 158 21.91 -8.46 -7.12
C PRO A 158 21.42 -8.93 -5.74
N TYR A 159 20.47 -9.83 -5.72
CA TYR A 159 19.85 -10.36 -4.52
C TYR A 159 20.88 -10.96 -3.57
N LYS A 160 21.15 -10.31 -2.44
CA LYS A 160 21.80 -10.95 -1.30
C LYS A 160 20.73 -11.68 -0.52
N SER A 161 20.69 -13.01 -0.61
CA SER A 161 19.85 -13.82 0.26
C SER A 161 20.30 -13.60 1.70
N TYR A 162 19.50 -12.90 2.50
CA TYR A 162 19.65 -12.92 3.94
C TYR A 162 19.08 -14.26 4.44
N ALA A 163 19.85 -15.33 4.25
CA ALA A 163 19.65 -16.52 5.05
C ALA A 163 19.92 -16.08 6.50
N ARG A 164 18.89 -15.95 7.33
CA ARG A 164 19.06 -15.88 8.77
C ARG A 164 19.84 -17.12 9.15
N LYS A 165 21.09 -16.93 9.60
CA LYS A 165 21.76 -17.92 10.42
C LYS A 165 20.92 -18.02 11.69
N VAL A 166 20.09 -19.06 11.77
CA VAL A 166 19.48 -19.48 13.01
C VAL A 166 20.64 -20.16 13.75
N ALA A 167 21.16 -19.48 14.75
CA ALA A 167 22.02 -20.09 15.77
C ALA A 167 21.15 -20.68 16.86
#